data_dbd1909441ab3cab1502dfee71deba5e
#
_entry.id   dbd1909441ab3cab1502dfee71deba5e
#
_cell.length_a   1.000
_cell.length_b   1.000
_cell.length_c   1.000
_cell.angle_alpha   90.00
_cell.angle_beta   90.00
_cell.angle_gamma   90.00
#
_symmetry.space_group_name_H-M   'P 1'
#
loop_
_entity.id
_entity.type
_entity.pdbx_description
1 polymer ?
#
loop_
_entity_poly.entity_id
_entity_poly.type
_entity_poly.pdbx_seq_one_letter_code
_entity_poly.pdbx_strand_id
1 'polypeptide(L)'
;MRVLMVGAGGVGDAAARIAAERSFFEQWVVADYDLTRSERTVASVIERNPGDTRFRAARVDASDAGAVEALAREVGATHVFNAVDPRFVLPIFEGARAAGADYLDMAMSLSSRHPEQPYAKVGVKLGDDQLAQAEQWEADGRLALVGIGVEPGLSDVFARYAADHLFSQIDELGTRDGANLVIRDEDGNEVFAPGFSMWTIIEECLNPPVVWEKARAVGSDGGYDVEAGFFTLPPFSEPEVFDFPEGIGPVECVHVEHEEVLLMPRWVDAEKVTFKYGLGEEMITILRTLHTLGLDSTDPVTVKGVQVSPRDVVAAVLPDPATIGPRMEGKTCAGLWVTGTGKDGMPR
;
A
#
# COMPACT_ATOMS: atom_id res chain seq x y z
N MET A 1 8.31 0.07 -24.31
CA MET A 1 8.17 -0.54 -22.97
C MET A 1 7.37 -1.82 -23.12
N ARG A 2 7.81 -2.90 -22.50
CA ARG A 2 7.08 -4.18 -22.40
C ARG A 2 6.86 -4.46 -20.92
N VAL A 3 5.61 -4.54 -20.50
CA VAL A 3 5.22 -4.65 -19.09
C VAL A 3 4.76 -6.08 -18.81
N LEU A 4 5.32 -6.68 -17.76
CA LEU A 4 4.75 -7.84 -17.10
C LEU A 4 4.06 -7.32 -15.82
N MET A 5 2.74 -7.38 -15.78
CA MET A 5 1.96 -7.09 -14.59
C MET A 5 1.64 -8.40 -13.87
N VAL A 6 2.06 -8.50 -12.63
CA VAL A 6 1.78 -9.64 -11.75
C VAL A 6 0.63 -9.27 -10.82
N GLY A 7 -0.47 -10.01 -10.92
CA GLY A 7 -1.72 -9.77 -10.22
C GLY A 7 -2.84 -9.30 -11.16
N ALA A 8 -3.95 -10.06 -11.19
CA ALA A 8 -5.18 -9.76 -11.92
C ALA A 8 -6.36 -9.58 -10.95
N GLY A 9 -6.09 -9.02 -9.77
CA GLY A 9 -7.09 -8.57 -8.80
C GLY A 9 -7.71 -7.23 -9.20
N GLY A 10 -8.41 -6.58 -8.28
CA GLY A 10 -9.08 -5.29 -8.52
C GLY A 10 -8.16 -4.21 -9.08
N VAL A 11 -6.99 -4.04 -8.46
CA VAL A 11 -6.00 -3.04 -8.89
C VAL A 11 -5.39 -3.39 -10.24
N GLY A 12 -4.99 -4.66 -10.46
CA GLY A 12 -4.42 -5.11 -11.73
C GLY A 12 -5.41 -4.98 -12.88
N ASP A 13 -6.68 -5.33 -12.68
CA ASP A 13 -7.75 -5.16 -13.68
C ASP A 13 -7.96 -3.67 -14.02
N ALA A 14 -8.01 -2.79 -13.01
CA ALA A 14 -8.12 -1.36 -13.22
C ALA A 14 -6.91 -0.79 -13.97
N ALA A 15 -5.70 -1.17 -13.57
CA ALA A 15 -4.46 -0.74 -14.22
C ALA A 15 -4.40 -1.16 -15.69
N ALA A 16 -4.77 -2.40 -16.02
CA ALA A 16 -4.82 -2.90 -17.39
C ALA A 16 -5.81 -2.10 -18.26
N ARG A 17 -7.00 -1.79 -17.72
CA ARG A 17 -8.01 -0.98 -18.42
C ARG A 17 -7.55 0.43 -18.68
N ILE A 18 -6.92 1.09 -17.69
CA ILE A 18 -6.37 2.44 -17.84
C ILE A 18 -5.20 2.43 -18.84
N ALA A 19 -4.33 1.42 -18.76
CA ALA A 19 -3.20 1.27 -19.67
C ALA A 19 -3.66 1.15 -21.14
N ALA A 20 -4.79 0.49 -21.42
CA ALA A 20 -5.33 0.34 -22.75
C ALA A 20 -5.56 1.69 -23.49
N GLU A 21 -5.85 2.75 -22.73
CA GLU A 21 -6.03 4.11 -23.24
C GLU A 21 -4.70 4.86 -23.46
N ARG A 22 -3.55 4.20 -23.23
CA ARG A 22 -2.22 4.80 -23.30
C ARG A 22 -1.40 4.19 -24.44
N SER A 23 -0.41 4.94 -24.90
CA SER A 23 0.43 4.55 -26.04
C SER A 23 1.91 4.34 -25.69
N PHE A 24 2.29 4.41 -24.42
CA PHE A 24 3.69 4.36 -24.00
C PHE A 24 4.29 2.95 -23.99
N PHE A 25 3.52 1.91 -24.18
CA PHE A 25 3.97 0.51 -24.14
C PHE A 25 3.62 -0.24 -25.44
N GLU A 26 4.40 -1.26 -25.73
CA GLU A 26 4.25 -2.15 -26.89
C GLU A 26 3.49 -3.43 -26.54
N GLN A 27 3.67 -3.90 -25.29
CA GLN A 27 3.08 -5.13 -24.80
C GLN A 27 2.77 -4.99 -23.31
N TRP A 28 1.63 -5.55 -22.89
CA TRP A 28 1.21 -5.67 -21.51
C TRP A 28 0.77 -7.11 -21.24
N VAL A 29 1.56 -7.85 -20.47
CA VAL A 29 1.24 -9.23 -20.05
C VAL A 29 0.62 -9.15 -18.67
N VAL A 30 -0.63 -9.60 -18.55
CA VAL A 30 -1.34 -9.76 -17.28
C VAL A 30 -1.10 -11.17 -16.78
N ALA A 31 -0.47 -11.33 -15.63
CA ALA A 31 -0.15 -12.64 -15.07
C ALA A 31 -0.74 -12.79 -13.66
N ASP A 32 -1.28 -13.98 -13.37
CA ASP A 32 -1.83 -14.35 -12.07
C ASP A 32 -1.58 -15.84 -11.82
N TYR A 33 -1.66 -16.30 -10.56
CA TYR A 33 -1.57 -17.75 -10.27
C TYR A 33 -2.77 -18.52 -10.85
N ASP A 34 -3.93 -17.83 -10.97
CA ASP A 34 -5.12 -18.31 -11.66
C ASP A 34 -5.20 -17.66 -13.06
N LEU A 35 -4.87 -18.46 -14.08
CA LEU A 35 -4.90 -18.00 -15.48
C LEU A 35 -6.26 -17.43 -15.88
N THR A 36 -7.36 -17.96 -15.31
CA THR A 36 -8.71 -17.51 -15.62
C THR A 36 -8.93 -16.02 -15.24
N ARG A 37 -8.29 -15.57 -14.16
CA ARG A 37 -8.32 -14.16 -13.75
C ARG A 37 -7.60 -13.29 -14.77
N SER A 38 -6.42 -13.68 -15.21
CA SER A 38 -5.67 -12.97 -16.24
C SER A 38 -6.42 -12.89 -17.57
N GLU A 39 -7.01 -14.01 -18.00
CA GLU A 39 -7.81 -14.09 -19.22
C GLU A 39 -9.05 -13.20 -19.16
N ARG A 40 -9.73 -13.15 -18.00
CA ARG A 40 -10.90 -12.27 -17.77
C ARG A 40 -10.51 -10.79 -17.88
N THR A 41 -9.41 -10.38 -17.25
CA THR A 41 -8.90 -9.00 -17.35
C THR A 41 -8.57 -8.65 -18.80
N VAL A 42 -7.85 -9.49 -19.51
CA VAL A 42 -7.51 -9.26 -20.92
C VAL A 42 -8.77 -9.19 -21.79
N ALA A 43 -9.73 -10.09 -21.60
CA ALA A 43 -10.99 -10.08 -22.33
C ALA A 43 -11.76 -8.78 -22.10
N SER A 44 -11.84 -8.31 -20.86
CA SER A 44 -12.49 -7.04 -20.50
C SER A 44 -11.84 -5.81 -21.14
N VAL A 45 -10.51 -5.81 -21.27
CA VAL A 45 -9.76 -4.77 -21.99
C VAL A 45 -10.09 -4.78 -23.47
N ILE A 46 -10.08 -5.97 -24.12
CA ILE A 46 -10.35 -6.13 -25.57
C ILE A 46 -11.80 -5.78 -25.89
N GLU A 47 -12.76 -6.12 -25.03
CA GLU A 47 -14.17 -5.75 -25.22
C GLU A 47 -14.35 -4.23 -25.32
N ARG A 48 -13.64 -3.46 -24.48
CA ARG A 48 -13.68 -1.98 -24.49
C ARG A 48 -12.82 -1.35 -25.57
N ASN A 49 -11.77 -2.05 -26.02
CA ASN A 49 -10.81 -1.59 -27.02
C ASN A 49 -10.69 -2.65 -28.14
N PRO A 50 -11.71 -2.82 -28.99
CA PRO A 50 -11.72 -3.86 -30.03
C PRO A 50 -10.52 -3.70 -30.98
N GLY A 51 -9.76 -4.79 -31.14
CA GLY A 51 -8.58 -4.82 -32.02
C GLY A 51 -7.28 -4.48 -31.31
N ASP A 52 -7.26 -4.21 -30.02
CA ASP A 52 -6.01 -4.05 -29.27
C ASP A 52 -5.33 -5.43 -29.09
N THR A 53 -4.17 -5.58 -29.68
CA THR A 53 -3.37 -6.82 -29.66
C THR A 53 -2.20 -6.78 -28.68
N ARG A 54 -2.07 -5.70 -27.92
CA ARG A 54 -0.94 -5.50 -26.98
C ARG A 54 -1.06 -6.30 -25.69
N PHE A 55 -2.29 -6.74 -25.34
CA PHE A 55 -2.56 -7.42 -24.09
C PHE A 55 -2.53 -8.94 -24.23
N ARG A 56 -1.91 -9.61 -23.27
CA ARG A 56 -1.81 -11.09 -23.22
C ARG A 56 -2.00 -11.56 -21.79
N ALA A 57 -2.64 -12.72 -21.62
CA ALA A 57 -2.75 -13.41 -20.35
C ALA A 57 -1.59 -14.39 -20.18
N ALA A 58 -1.12 -14.55 -18.93
CA ALA A 58 -0.13 -15.56 -18.54
C ALA A 58 -0.46 -16.09 -17.14
N ARG A 59 0.21 -17.19 -16.78
CA ARG A 59 0.17 -17.74 -15.42
C ARG A 59 1.54 -17.56 -14.77
N VAL A 60 1.55 -17.12 -13.49
CA VAL A 60 2.77 -17.09 -12.68
C VAL A 60 2.43 -17.33 -11.21
N ASP A 61 3.29 -18.05 -10.51
CA ASP A 61 3.26 -18.11 -9.05
C ASP A 61 4.11 -16.95 -8.51
N ALA A 62 3.45 -15.97 -7.94
CA ALA A 62 4.09 -14.77 -7.39
C ALA A 62 4.94 -15.05 -6.14
N SER A 63 4.79 -16.21 -5.51
CA SER A 63 5.63 -16.64 -4.37
C SER A 63 7.00 -17.21 -4.79
N ASP A 64 7.19 -17.48 -6.08
CA ASP A 64 8.42 -18.04 -6.65
C ASP A 64 9.14 -17.01 -7.52
N ALA A 65 10.20 -16.42 -6.98
CA ALA A 65 11.03 -15.44 -7.70
C ALA A 65 11.60 -15.99 -9.01
N GLY A 66 11.94 -17.29 -9.05
CA GLY A 66 12.41 -17.96 -10.26
C GLY A 66 11.34 -18.08 -11.33
N ALA A 67 10.07 -18.31 -10.94
CA ALA A 67 8.94 -18.33 -11.87
C ALA A 67 8.68 -16.94 -12.46
N VAL A 68 8.77 -15.88 -11.62
CA VAL A 68 8.64 -14.48 -12.07
C VAL A 68 9.77 -14.13 -13.03
N GLU A 69 11.03 -14.45 -12.69
CA GLU A 69 12.19 -14.25 -13.58
C GLU A 69 11.99 -14.93 -14.93
N ALA A 70 11.62 -16.23 -14.91
CA ALA A 70 11.45 -17.02 -16.11
C ALA A 70 10.39 -16.41 -17.04
N LEU A 71 9.22 -16.05 -16.50
CA LEU A 71 8.16 -15.42 -17.27
C LEU A 71 8.59 -14.05 -17.80
N ALA A 72 9.22 -13.20 -16.96
CA ALA A 72 9.71 -11.89 -17.39
C ALA A 72 10.69 -11.98 -18.56
N ARG A 73 11.61 -12.96 -18.52
CA ARG A 73 12.54 -13.25 -19.64
C ARG A 73 11.82 -13.79 -20.87
N GLU A 74 10.88 -14.71 -20.70
CA GLU A 74 10.10 -15.31 -21.81
C GLU A 74 9.35 -14.25 -22.61
N VAL A 75 8.68 -13.33 -21.92
CA VAL A 75 7.91 -12.26 -22.57
C VAL A 75 8.76 -11.05 -22.95
N GLY A 76 10.04 -11.07 -22.59
CA GLY A 76 10.98 -9.98 -22.81
C GLY A 76 10.56 -8.69 -22.09
N ALA A 77 10.07 -8.81 -20.87
CA ALA A 77 9.65 -7.67 -20.08
C ALA A 77 10.80 -6.71 -19.82
N THR A 78 10.55 -5.43 -20.00
CA THR A 78 11.47 -4.36 -19.61
C THR A 78 11.09 -3.78 -18.25
N HIS A 79 9.84 -3.99 -17.83
CA HIS A 79 9.29 -3.52 -16.56
C HIS A 79 8.39 -4.60 -15.98
N VAL A 80 8.51 -4.83 -14.68
CA VAL A 80 7.60 -5.67 -13.89
C VAL A 80 6.78 -4.76 -12.99
N PHE A 81 5.47 -4.85 -13.12
CA PHE A 81 4.52 -4.15 -12.29
C PHE A 81 3.86 -5.13 -11.30
N ASN A 82 4.12 -4.95 -10.02
CA ASN A 82 3.53 -5.74 -8.95
C ASN A 82 2.18 -5.17 -8.54
N ALA A 83 1.10 -5.93 -8.78
CA ALA A 83 -0.27 -5.60 -8.43
C ALA A 83 -0.92 -6.66 -7.52
N VAL A 84 -0.11 -7.35 -6.70
CA VAL A 84 -0.54 -8.30 -5.67
C VAL A 84 -0.33 -7.72 -4.27
N ASP A 85 -0.83 -8.42 -3.27
CA ASP A 85 -0.69 -7.97 -1.89
C ASP A 85 0.76 -8.04 -1.39
N PRO A 86 1.08 -7.34 -0.27
CA PRO A 86 2.47 -7.17 0.20
C PRO A 86 3.23 -8.46 0.50
N ARG A 87 2.56 -9.58 0.74
CA ARG A 87 3.20 -10.89 1.00
C ARG A 87 4.11 -11.36 -0.14
N PHE A 88 3.82 -10.93 -1.36
CA PHE A 88 4.51 -11.37 -2.57
C PHE A 88 5.48 -10.31 -3.12
N VAL A 89 5.68 -9.20 -2.41
CA VAL A 89 6.55 -8.10 -2.86
C VAL A 89 7.97 -8.60 -3.11
N LEU A 90 8.61 -9.24 -2.12
CA LEU A 90 10.01 -9.63 -2.24
C LEU A 90 10.28 -10.66 -3.36
N PRO A 91 9.52 -11.76 -3.51
CA PRO A 91 9.74 -12.67 -4.63
C PRO A 91 9.58 -12.03 -6.01
N ILE A 92 8.60 -11.12 -6.19
CA ILE A 92 8.42 -10.42 -7.47
C ILE A 92 9.55 -9.41 -7.70
N PHE A 93 9.95 -8.66 -6.67
CA PHE A 93 11.05 -7.70 -6.68
C PHE A 93 12.39 -8.36 -7.09
N GLU A 94 12.70 -9.51 -6.47
CA GLU A 94 13.90 -10.30 -6.77
C GLU A 94 13.84 -10.89 -8.17
N GLY A 95 12.70 -11.44 -8.58
CA GLY A 95 12.47 -12.00 -9.93
C GLY A 95 12.60 -10.94 -11.03
N ALA A 96 12.09 -9.73 -10.80
CA ALA A 96 12.23 -8.60 -11.72
C ALA A 96 13.71 -8.21 -11.90
N ARG A 97 14.44 -8.06 -10.79
CA ARG A 97 15.86 -7.74 -10.82
C ARG A 97 16.67 -8.83 -11.53
N ALA A 98 16.44 -10.10 -11.21
CA ALA A 98 17.11 -11.23 -11.85
C ALA A 98 16.84 -11.28 -13.35
N ALA A 99 15.64 -10.92 -13.79
CA ALA A 99 15.30 -10.81 -15.21
C ALA A 99 15.96 -9.61 -15.91
N GLY A 100 16.52 -8.65 -15.15
CA GLY A 100 17.06 -7.40 -15.69
C GLY A 100 15.99 -6.41 -16.11
N ALA A 101 14.81 -6.44 -15.49
CA ALA A 101 13.71 -5.52 -15.69
C ALA A 101 13.68 -4.43 -14.61
N ASP A 102 13.14 -3.27 -14.92
CA ASP A 102 12.77 -2.27 -13.91
C ASP A 102 11.54 -2.75 -13.14
N TYR A 103 11.33 -2.25 -11.94
CA TYR A 103 10.28 -2.71 -11.03
C TYR A 103 9.40 -1.55 -10.55
N LEU A 104 8.13 -1.84 -10.34
CA LEU A 104 7.14 -0.92 -9.75
C LEU A 104 6.19 -1.69 -8.84
N ASP A 105 5.93 -1.18 -7.64
CA ASP A 105 4.83 -1.62 -6.77
C ASP A 105 4.06 -0.44 -6.17
N MET A 106 2.95 -0.76 -5.50
CA MET A 106 2.07 0.19 -4.81
C MET A 106 2.04 -0.03 -3.30
N ALA A 107 2.65 -1.11 -2.82
CA ALA A 107 2.85 -1.45 -1.41
C ALA A 107 4.25 -1.99 -1.25
N MET A 108 4.89 -1.68 -0.15
CA MET A 108 6.27 -2.07 0.12
C MET A 108 6.33 -3.44 0.84
N SER A 109 7.55 -3.96 1.05
CA SER A 109 7.75 -5.19 1.81
C SER A 109 7.25 -5.05 3.25
N LEU A 110 6.72 -6.16 3.79
CA LEU A 110 6.09 -6.19 5.11
C LEU A 110 7.05 -5.82 6.25
N SER A 111 6.49 -5.21 7.27
CA SER A 111 7.14 -4.93 8.53
C SER A 111 7.17 -6.14 9.46
N SER A 112 7.94 -6.04 10.53
CA SER A 112 7.83 -6.93 11.68
C SER A 112 8.01 -6.17 12.98
N ARG A 113 7.23 -6.54 14.00
CA ARG A 113 7.21 -5.89 15.31
C ARG A 113 8.53 -6.07 16.05
N HIS A 114 8.92 -5.04 16.81
CA HIS A 114 10.07 -5.18 17.73
C HIS A 114 9.74 -6.26 18.79
N PRO A 115 10.61 -7.27 18.99
CA PRO A 115 10.27 -8.45 19.78
C PRO A 115 9.99 -8.18 21.26
N GLU A 116 10.60 -7.12 21.85
CA GLU A 116 10.47 -6.82 23.27
C GLU A 116 9.61 -5.57 23.55
N GLN A 117 9.62 -4.59 22.66
CA GLN A 117 8.99 -3.28 22.87
C GLN A 117 8.21 -2.83 21.64
N PRO A 118 7.17 -3.59 21.20
CA PRO A 118 6.49 -3.35 19.93
C PRO A 118 5.74 -2.02 19.87
N TYR A 119 5.46 -1.38 21.01
CA TYR A 119 4.73 -0.11 21.10
C TYR A 119 5.63 1.06 21.56
N ALA A 120 6.92 0.95 21.35
CA ALA A 120 7.88 2.00 21.68
C ALA A 120 9.04 2.06 20.70
N LYS A 121 9.40 0.92 20.12
CA LYS A 121 10.54 0.79 19.20
C LYS A 121 10.10 0.13 17.91
N VAL A 122 10.64 0.62 16.81
CA VAL A 122 10.51 0.00 15.50
C VAL A 122 11.24 -1.36 15.48
N GLY A 123 10.63 -2.33 14.79
CA GLY A 123 11.29 -3.56 14.37
C GLY A 123 11.84 -3.41 12.95
N VAL A 124 11.53 -4.36 12.05
CA VAL A 124 11.71 -4.17 10.61
C VAL A 124 10.56 -3.28 10.14
N LYS A 125 10.85 -2.19 9.43
CA LYS A 125 9.85 -1.27 8.91
C LYS A 125 9.38 -1.72 7.52
N LEU A 126 8.21 -1.27 7.11
CA LEU A 126 7.75 -1.42 5.73
C LEU A 126 8.85 -0.95 4.76
N GLY A 127 9.16 -1.77 3.77
CA GLY A 127 10.15 -1.45 2.74
C GLY A 127 11.61 -1.59 3.13
N ASP A 128 11.97 -1.87 4.37
CA ASP A 128 13.38 -2.00 4.78
C ASP A 128 14.12 -3.03 3.92
N ASP A 129 13.52 -4.18 3.63
CA ASP A 129 14.13 -5.25 2.83
C ASP A 129 14.33 -4.86 1.36
N GLN A 130 13.48 -4.01 0.81
CA GLN A 130 13.62 -3.47 -0.54
C GLN A 130 14.68 -2.35 -0.57
N LEU A 131 14.62 -1.40 0.36
CA LEU A 131 15.55 -0.28 0.45
C LEU A 131 16.98 -0.75 0.72
N ALA A 132 17.17 -1.84 1.48
CA ALA A 132 18.48 -2.47 1.71
C ALA A 132 19.14 -2.98 0.42
N GLN A 133 18.39 -3.16 -0.66
CA GLN A 133 18.92 -3.60 -1.95
C GLN A 133 19.18 -2.45 -2.94
N ALA A 134 19.02 -1.18 -2.51
CA ALA A 134 19.16 -0.01 -3.39
C ALA A 134 20.48 0.03 -4.17
N GLU A 135 21.62 -0.19 -3.48
CA GLU A 135 22.94 -0.21 -4.11
C GLU A 135 23.06 -1.30 -5.19
N GLN A 136 22.40 -2.43 -4.99
CA GLN A 136 22.42 -3.54 -5.95
C GLN A 136 21.62 -3.21 -7.20
N TRP A 137 20.45 -2.57 -7.07
CA TRP A 137 19.64 -2.10 -8.19
C TRP A 137 20.36 -1.01 -8.99
N GLU A 138 21.03 -0.08 -8.29
CA GLU A 138 21.87 0.94 -8.92
C GLU A 138 23.04 0.34 -9.69
N ALA A 139 23.75 -0.63 -9.10
CA ALA A 139 24.87 -1.32 -9.73
C ALA A 139 24.44 -2.09 -11.01
N ASP A 140 23.21 -2.63 -11.02
CA ASP A 140 22.64 -3.31 -12.18
C ASP A 140 22.13 -2.29 -13.26
N GLY A 141 22.14 -0.99 -12.95
CA GLY A 141 21.62 0.07 -13.84
C GLY A 141 20.11 -0.05 -14.03
N ARG A 142 19.38 -0.47 -13.00
CA ARG A 142 17.93 -0.68 -13.00
C ARG A 142 17.24 0.22 -11.99
N LEU A 143 15.98 0.53 -12.27
CA LEU A 143 15.12 1.30 -11.38
C LEU A 143 14.13 0.38 -10.67
N ALA A 144 14.06 0.51 -9.36
CA ALA A 144 12.93 0.02 -8.57
C ALA A 144 12.17 1.23 -8.00
N LEU A 145 10.94 1.43 -8.43
CA LEU A 145 10.05 2.46 -7.92
C LEU A 145 9.06 1.80 -6.97
N VAL A 146 9.27 1.97 -5.67
CA VAL A 146 8.53 1.26 -4.62
C VAL A 146 7.56 2.18 -3.89
N GLY A 147 6.42 1.65 -3.46
CA GLY A 147 5.41 2.39 -2.73
C GLY A 147 4.78 3.52 -3.55
N ILE A 148 4.40 3.28 -4.82
CA ILE A 148 3.87 4.31 -5.71
C ILE A 148 2.40 4.07 -6.07
N GLY A 149 1.51 4.56 -5.20
CA GLY A 149 0.06 4.57 -5.36
C GLY A 149 -0.51 5.97 -5.12
N VAL A 150 -1.63 6.05 -4.40
CA VAL A 150 -2.22 7.30 -3.89
C VAL A 150 -1.58 7.63 -2.54
N GLU A 151 -1.69 6.75 -1.61
CA GLU A 151 -0.93 6.59 -0.37
C GLU A 151 -0.47 5.11 -0.26
N PRO A 152 0.83 4.90 -0.23
CA PRO A 152 1.93 5.83 -0.49
C PRO A 152 2.05 6.24 -1.97
N GLY A 153 2.79 7.31 -2.24
CA GLY A 153 3.22 7.73 -3.57
C GLY A 153 2.79 9.14 -3.94
N LEU A 154 1.50 9.37 -4.30
CA LEU A 154 1.04 10.72 -4.64
C LEU A 154 1.09 11.66 -3.43
N SER A 155 0.82 11.15 -2.22
CA SER A 155 1.01 11.85 -0.95
C SER A 155 2.45 12.32 -0.76
N ASP A 156 3.44 11.49 -1.10
CA ASP A 156 4.87 11.82 -1.03
C ASP A 156 5.25 12.91 -2.04
N VAL A 157 4.70 12.85 -3.25
CA VAL A 157 4.88 13.91 -4.26
C VAL A 157 4.29 15.23 -3.78
N PHE A 158 3.12 15.21 -3.12
CA PHE A 158 2.52 16.40 -2.55
C PHE A 158 3.34 16.95 -1.37
N ALA A 159 3.94 16.08 -0.54
CA ALA A 159 4.85 16.52 0.52
C ALA A 159 6.07 17.26 -0.04
N ARG A 160 6.68 16.70 -1.10
CA ARG A 160 7.79 17.37 -1.79
C ARG A 160 7.37 18.68 -2.42
N TYR A 161 6.20 18.72 -3.08
CA TYR A 161 5.65 19.94 -3.65
C TYR A 161 5.39 21.02 -2.58
N ALA A 162 4.82 20.64 -1.44
CA ALA A 162 4.57 21.55 -0.34
C ALA A 162 5.87 22.18 0.19
N ALA A 163 6.91 21.35 0.40
CA ALA A 163 8.22 21.81 0.84
C ALA A 163 8.88 22.75 -0.19
N ASP A 164 8.80 22.41 -1.48
CA ASP A 164 9.45 23.22 -2.52
C ASP A 164 8.72 24.54 -2.80
N HIS A 165 7.40 24.58 -2.68
CA HIS A 165 6.62 25.68 -3.23
C HIS A 165 5.76 26.45 -2.22
N LEU A 166 5.32 25.81 -1.13
CA LEU A 166 4.30 26.37 -0.27
C LEU A 166 4.82 26.76 1.13
N PHE A 167 5.71 25.97 1.72
CA PHE A 167 6.18 26.15 3.09
C PHE A 167 7.67 26.52 3.13
N SER A 168 8.03 27.37 4.09
CA SER A 168 9.42 27.66 4.48
C SER A 168 9.86 26.83 5.68
N GLN A 169 8.91 26.35 6.49
CA GLN A 169 9.08 25.44 7.61
C GLN A 169 7.84 24.56 7.69
N ILE A 170 8.03 23.26 7.90
CA ILE A 170 6.95 22.29 8.08
C ILE A 170 6.99 21.74 9.49
N ASP A 171 5.91 21.96 10.24
CA ASP A 171 5.77 21.47 11.60
C ASP A 171 5.24 20.03 11.59
N GLU A 172 4.25 19.72 10.74
CA GLU A 172 3.76 18.36 10.54
C GLU A 172 3.40 18.08 9.07
N LEU A 173 3.83 16.91 8.59
CA LEU A 173 3.29 16.23 7.43
C LEU A 173 2.36 15.13 7.94
N GLY A 174 1.08 15.28 7.75
CA GLY A 174 0.06 14.33 8.17
C GLY A 174 -0.71 13.80 6.99
N THR A 175 -0.56 12.51 6.67
CA THR A 175 -1.49 11.87 5.74
C THR A 175 -2.76 11.50 6.49
N ARG A 176 -3.90 11.89 5.91
CA ARG A 176 -5.23 11.59 6.44
C ARG A 176 -6.05 10.93 5.34
N ASP A 177 -6.49 9.72 5.61
CA ASP A 177 -7.44 8.99 4.77
C ASP A 177 -8.75 8.78 5.52
N GLY A 178 -9.87 9.04 4.85
CA GLY A 178 -11.20 8.91 5.43
C GLY A 178 -12.29 8.86 4.39
N ALA A 179 -13.45 8.38 4.80
CA ALA A 179 -14.56 8.13 3.90
C ALA A 179 -15.91 8.29 4.60
N ASN A 180 -16.96 8.48 3.80
CA ASN A 180 -18.35 8.27 4.19
C ASN A 180 -19.01 7.18 3.34
N LEU A 181 -18.26 6.14 3.02
CA LEU A 181 -18.71 5.04 2.17
C LEU A 181 -19.75 4.17 2.87
N VAL A 182 -20.79 3.83 2.12
CA VAL A 182 -21.80 2.86 2.50
C VAL A 182 -21.81 1.76 1.44
N ILE A 183 -21.80 0.52 1.85
CA ILE A 183 -21.86 -0.65 0.97
C ILE A 183 -23.21 -1.32 1.16
N ARG A 184 -23.89 -1.65 0.07
CA ARG A 184 -25.21 -2.29 0.11
C ARG A 184 -25.17 -3.68 -0.49
N ASP A 185 -25.96 -4.61 0.08
CA ASP A 185 -26.20 -5.92 -0.51
C ASP A 185 -27.15 -5.84 -1.72
N GLU A 186 -27.50 -6.98 -2.29
CA GLU A 186 -28.43 -7.05 -3.43
C GLU A 186 -29.87 -6.63 -3.06
N ASP A 187 -30.23 -6.70 -1.78
CA ASP A 187 -31.51 -6.31 -1.24
C ASP A 187 -31.54 -4.82 -0.80
N GLY A 188 -30.42 -4.11 -0.91
CA GLY A 188 -30.26 -2.70 -0.56
C GLY A 188 -29.97 -2.43 0.93
N ASN A 189 -29.72 -3.46 1.74
CA ASN A 189 -29.33 -3.29 3.13
C ASN A 189 -27.86 -2.90 3.24
N GLU A 190 -27.53 -2.08 4.22
CA GLU A 190 -26.13 -1.79 4.56
C GLU A 190 -25.46 -3.05 5.09
N VAL A 191 -24.27 -3.34 4.55
CA VAL A 191 -23.49 -4.50 4.93
C VAL A 191 -22.03 -4.11 5.15
N PHE A 192 -21.40 -4.78 6.08
CA PHE A 192 -19.96 -4.69 6.24
C PHE A 192 -19.27 -5.38 5.07
N ALA A 193 -18.42 -4.63 4.37
CA ALA A 193 -17.49 -5.19 3.40
C ALA A 193 -16.24 -4.31 3.32
N PRO A 194 -15.06 -4.89 3.19
CA PRO A 194 -13.83 -4.10 3.05
C PRO A 194 -13.76 -3.44 1.68
N GLY A 195 -13.32 -2.19 1.62
CA GLY A 195 -13.12 -1.45 0.36
C GLY A 195 -11.99 -2.00 -0.50
N PHE A 196 -11.03 -2.70 0.12
CA PHE A 196 -9.90 -3.38 -0.52
C PHE A 196 -9.55 -4.67 0.25
N SER A 197 -8.35 -5.22 0.08
CA SER A 197 -7.93 -6.48 0.70
C SER A 197 -8.08 -6.45 2.23
N MET A 198 -8.98 -7.27 2.78
CA MET A 198 -9.12 -7.41 4.24
C MET A 198 -7.84 -7.93 4.90
N TRP A 199 -7.08 -8.75 4.19
CA TRP A 199 -5.78 -9.22 4.67
C TRP A 199 -4.83 -8.03 4.94
N THR A 200 -4.77 -7.09 3.99
CA THR A 200 -3.95 -5.87 4.08
C THR A 200 -4.48 -4.92 5.17
N ILE A 201 -5.79 -4.72 5.25
CA ILE A 201 -6.42 -3.91 6.32
C ILE A 201 -6.04 -4.43 7.71
N ILE A 202 -6.08 -5.75 7.91
CA ILE A 202 -5.68 -6.36 9.18
C ILE A 202 -4.20 -6.08 9.48
N GLU A 203 -3.33 -6.20 8.48
CA GLU A 203 -1.90 -5.93 8.62
C GLU A 203 -1.64 -4.48 9.04
N GLU A 204 -2.09 -3.53 8.25
CA GLU A 204 -1.87 -2.09 8.47
C GLU A 204 -2.49 -1.60 9.79
N CYS A 205 -3.72 -2.03 10.09
CA CYS A 205 -4.45 -1.49 11.23
C CYS A 205 -4.08 -2.13 12.57
N LEU A 206 -3.56 -3.36 12.59
CA LEU A 206 -3.23 -4.08 13.83
C LEU A 206 -1.72 -4.14 14.11
N ASN A 207 -0.88 -3.80 13.15
CA ASN A 207 0.55 -3.60 13.42
C ASN A 207 0.76 -2.30 14.21
N PRO A 208 1.86 -2.21 14.98
CA PRO A 208 2.21 -0.99 15.70
C PRO A 208 2.47 0.16 14.71
N PRO A 209 1.63 1.21 14.66
CA PRO A 209 1.85 2.34 13.78
C PRO A 209 3.18 3.03 14.08
N VAL A 210 3.90 3.37 13.03
CA VAL A 210 5.15 4.14 13.11
C VAL A 210 4.81 5.63 13.06
N VAL A 211 5.50 6.41 13.87
CA VAL A 211 5.53 7.88 13.85
C VAL A 211 6.97 8.32 13.74
N TRP A 212 7.21 9.46 13.10
CA TRP A 212 8.54 10.05 13.02
C TRP A 212 8.56 11.45 13.63
N GLU A 213 9.59 11.74 14.43
CA GLU A 213 9.84 13.05 15.04
C GLU A 213 11.31 13.46 14.89
N LYS A 214 11.55 14.64 14.33
CA LYS A 214 12.89 15.21 14.14
C LYS A 214 13.65 15.38 15.44
N ALA A 215 12.95 15.72 16.51
CA ALA A 215 13.57 15.86 17.83
C ALA A 215 14.27 14.61 18.34
N ARG A 216 13.83 13.42 17.89
CA ARG A 216 14.46 12.14 18.18
C ARG A 216 15.63 11.84 17.23
N ALA A 217 15.52 12.33 15.98
CA ALA A 217 16.57 12.15 14.95
C ALA A 217 17.82 12.99 15.22
N VAL A 218 17.72 14.03 16.06
CA VAL A 218 18.86 14.87 16.45
C VAL A 218 19.47 14.32 17.73
N GLY A 219 20.69 13.81 17.63
CA GLY A 219 21.46 13.32 18.78
C GLY A 219 21.90 14.45 19.72
N SER A 220 22.28 14.08 20.95
CA SER A 220 22.79 15.01 21.95
C SER A 220 24.09 15.72 21.57
N ASP A 221 24.80 15.17 20.60
CA ASP A 221 26.03 15.71 19.98
C ASP A 221 25.74 16.64 18.78
N GLY A 222 24.46 16.82 18.41
CA GLY A 222 24.01 17.56 17.24
C GLY A 222 24.08 16.77 15.93
N GLY A 223 24.45 15.49 15.97
CA GLY A 223 24.37 14.60 14.81
C GLY A 223 22.91 14.36 14.42
N TYR A 224 22.66 14.12 13.11
CA TYR A 224 21.34 13.82 12.58
C TYR A 224 21.33 12.38 12.02
N ASP A 225 20.38 11.58 12.51
CA ASP A 225 20.11 10.24 12.03
C ASP A 225 18.59 10.07 11.85
N VAL A 226 18.13 10.04 10.62
CA VAL A 226 16.71 9.89 10.29
C VAL A 226 16.10 8.64 10.90
N GLU A 227 16.88 7.57 11.02
CA GLU A 227 16.44 6.29 11.58
C GLU A 227 16.10 6.40 13.08
N ALA A 228 16.83 7.22 13.82
CA ALA A 228 16.58 7.46 15.24
C ALA A 228 15.26 8.24 15.49
N GLY A 229 14.71 8.89 14.47
CA GLY A 229 13.43 9.61 14.54
C GLY A 229 12.20 8.70 14.61
N PHE A 230 12.30 7.45 14.18
CA PHE A 230 11.19 6.51 14.13
C PHE A 230 10.90 5.87 15.49
N PHE A 231 9.63 5.78 15.82
CA PHE A 231 9.13 5.04 16.98
C PHE A 231 7.73 4.52 16.72
N THR A 232 7.25 3.60 17.55
CA THR A 232 5.94 3.00 17.40
C THR A 232 5.00 3.40 18.53
N LEU A 233 3.71 3.32 18.24
CA LEU A 233 2.61 3.52 19.18
C LEU A 233 1.70 2.27 19.20
N PRO A 234 0.80 2.16 20.20
CA PRO A 234 -0.28 1.18 20.12
C PRO A 234 -1.21 1.46 18.93
N PRO A 235 -1.75 0.43 18.25
CA PRO A 235 -2.76 0.60 17.22
C PRO A 235 -3.97 1.41 17.71
N PHE A 236 -4.54 2.22 16.82
CA PHE A 236 -5.69 3.10 17.09
C PHE A 236 -5.44 4.16 18.17
N SER A 237 -4.18 4.53 18.41
CA SER A 237 -3.82 5.56 19.40
C SER A 237 -4.04 6.97 18.85
N GLU A 238 -4.08 7.94 19.78
CA GLU A 238 -4.20 9.38 19.52
C GLU A 238 -5.34 9.72 18.53
N PRO A 239 -6.60 9.34 18.84
CA PRO A 239 -7.73 9.64 17.98
C PRO A 239 -7.91 11.15 17.82
N GLU A 240 -8.25 11.57 16.61
CA GLU A 240 -8.60 12.95 16.28
C GLU A 240 -9.80 12.99 15.34
N VAL A 241 -10.60 14.03 15.40
CA VAL A 241 -11.66 14.25 14.41
C VAL A 241 -11.11 15.16 13.33
N PHE A 242 -11.02 14.66 12.11
CA PHE A 242 -10.60 15.41 10.94
C PHE A 242 -11.80 15.72 10.05
N ASP A 243 -11.94 17.00 9.66
CA ASP A 243 -13.05 17.45 8.80
C ASP A 243 -12.64 17.34 7.32
N PHE A 244 -13.03 16.24 6.70
CA PHE A 244 -12.71 15.96 5.31
C PHE A 244 -13.55 16.82 4.35
N PRO A 245 -12.94 17.22 3.22
CA PRO A 245 -13.60 18.06 2.21
C PRO A 245 -14.70 17.30 1.44
N GLU A 246 -15.30 17.99 0.47
CA GLU A 246 -16.24 17.45 -0.52
C GLU A 246 -17.50 16.79 0.06
N GLY A 247 -17.89 17.17 1.29
CA GLY A 247 -19.07 16.67 1.95
C GLY A 247 -18.92 15.30 2.62
N ILE A 248 -17.70 14.81 2.78
CA ILE A 248 -17.39 13.66 3.64
C ILE A 248 -17.65 14.06 5.09
N GLY A 249 -17.15 15.25 5.51
CA GLY A 249 -17.36 15.80 6.84
C GLY A 249 -16.43 15.25 7.91
N PRO A 250 -16.78 15.40 9.21
CA PRO A 250 -15.92 15.00 10.31
C PRO A 250 -15.87 13.47 10.45
N VAL A 251 -14.64 12.92 10.44
CA VAL A 251 -14.38 11.48 10.65
C VAL A 251 -13.31 11.34 11.74
N GLU A 252 -13.51 10.43 12.69
CA GLU A 252 -12.50 10.09 13.67
C GLU A 252 -11.39 9.28 13.00
N CYS A 253 -10.16 9.81 13.05
CA CYS A 253 -8.97 9.20 12.51
C CYS A 253 -8.05 8.72 13.63
N VAL A 254 -7.42 7.56 13.43
CA VAL A 254 -6.52 6.90 14.38
C VAL A 254 -5.22 6.51 13.69
N HIS A 255 -4.13 6.42 14.47
CA HIS A 255 -2.88 5.92 13.92
C HIS A 255 -2.98 4.47 13.47
N VAL A 256 -2.50 4.21 12.26
CA VAL A 256 -2.23 2.89 11.70
C VAL A 256 -0.82 2.87 11.09
N GLU A 257 -0.28 1.68 10.82
CA GLU A 257 1.01 1.56 10.13
C GLU A 257 0.87 1.93 8.66
N HIS A 258 1.76 2.79 8.15
CA HIS A 258 1.74 3.16 6.73
C HIS A 258 3.10 3.67 6.24
N GLU A 259 3.35 3.56 4.92
CA GLU A 259 4.64 3.80 4.28
C GLU A 259 5.08 5.25 4.27
N GLU A 260 4.19 6.23 4.16
CA GLU A 260 4.53 7.65 4.08
C GLU A 260 5.36 8.14 5.25
N VAL A 261 5.05 7.60 6.45
CA VAL A 261 5.81 7.95 7.65
C VAL A 261 7.27 7.53 7.52
N LEU A 262 7.53 6.45 6.79
CA LEU A 262 8.88 5.90 6.57
C LEU A 262 9.61 6.58 5.42
N LEU A 263 8.86 7.10 4.45
CA LEU A 263 9.40 7.66 3.23
C LEU A 263 9.65 9.17 3.36
N MET A 264 8.65 9.97 3.73
CA MET A 264 8.71 11.43 3.72
C MET A 264 9.90 12.04 4.48
N PRO A 265 10.29 11.54 5.68
CA PRO A 265 11.41 12.13 6.42
C PRO A 265 12.77 12.01 5.72
N ARG A 266 12.88 11.13 4.71
CA ARG A 266 14.13 10.90 3.97
C ARG A 266 14.44 12.01 2.98
N TRP A 267 13.42 12.78 2.55
CA TRP A 267 13.57 13.82 1.51
C TRP A 267 12.80 15.11 1.76
N VAL A 268 12.02 15.18 2.84
CA VAL A 268 11.34 16.41 3.26
C VAL A 268 11.75 16.74 4.68
N ASP A 269 12.22 17.97 4.91
CA ASP A 269 12.52 18.47 6.24
C ASP A 269 11.21 18.90 6.91
N ALA A 270 10.77 18.15 7.92
CA ALA A 270 9.60 18.37 8.74
C ALA A 270 9.92 18.09 10.20
N GLU A 271 9.16 18.65 11.16
CA GLU A 271 9.37 18.34 12.57
C GLU A 271 8.68 17.02 12.98
N LYS A 272 7.56 16.67 12.34
CA LYS A 272 6.79 15.46 12.61
C LYS A 272 6.17 14.89 11.31
N VAL A 273 6.10 13.56 11.22
CA VAL A 273 5.38 12.86 10.15
C VAL A 273 4.46 11.82 10.74
N THR A 274 3.18 11.84 10.31
CA THR A 274 2.13 10.95 10.82
C THR A 274 1.24 10.43 9.70
N PHE A 275 0.66 9.26 9.92
CA PHE A 275 -0.45 8.75 9.14
C PHE A 275 -1.62 8.40 10.07
N LYS A 276 -2.84 8.80 9.71
CA LYS A 276 -4.05 8.42 10.43
C LYS A 276 -5.17 8.08 9.48
N TYR A 277 -5.91 7.02 9.84
CA TYR A 277 -6.98 6.48 9.03
C TYR A 277 -8.33 6.64 9.73
N GLY A 278 -9.30 7.14 8.99
CA GLY A 278 -10.71 7.27 9.40
C GLY A 278 -11.46 5.96 9.21
N LEU A 279 -11.24 5.02 10.11
CA LEU A 279 -11.82 3.67 10.04
C LEU A 279 -13.28 3.59 10.49
N GLY A 280 -13.72 4.53 11.35
CA GLY A 280 -15.00 4.47 12.03
C GLY A 280 -15.04 3.42 13.16
N GLU A 281 -15.99 3.61 14.08
CA GLU A 281 -16.09 2.79 15.31
C GLU A 281 -16.39 1.30 15.00
N GLU A 282 -17.20 1.02 13.98
CA GLU A 282 -17.55 -0.35 13.60
C GLU A 282 -16.32 -1.14 13.15
N MET A 283 -15.52 -0.61 12.23
CA MET A 283 -14.31 -1.25 11.73
C MET A 283 -13.30 -1.46 12.86
N ILE A 284 -13.06 -0.45 13.70
CA ILE A 284 -12.15 -0.56 14.85
C ILE A 284 -12.61 -1.68 15.80
N THR A 285 -13.93 -1.78 16.04
CA THR A 285 -14.50 -2.82 16.91
C THR A 285 -14.30 -4.22 16.30
N ILE A 286 -14.52 -4.37 15.00
CA ILE A 286 -14.29 -5.63 14.27
C ILE A 286 -12.82 -6.03 14.37
N LEU A 287 -11.90 -5.13 14.05
CA LEU A 287 -10.45 -5.40 14.08
C LEU A 287 -9.97 -5.80 15.49
N ARG A 288 -10.41 -5.08 16.51
CA ARG A 288 -10.11 -5.45 17.92
C ARG A 288 -10.67 -6.82 18.30
N THR A 289 -11.85 -7.17 17.79
CA THR A 289 -12.46 -8.48 18.03
C THR A 289 -11.65 -9.58 17.35
N LEU A 290 -11.25 -9.40 16.09
CA LEU A 290 -10.37 -10.34 15.37
C LEU A 290 -9.07 -10.55 16.14
N HIS A 291 -8.45 -9.48 16.62
CA HIS A 291 -7.21 -9.55 17.42
C HIS A 291 -7.42 -10.30 18.74
N THR A 292 -8.50 -10.00 19.47
CA THR A 292 -8.83 -10.67 20.74
C THR A 292 -9.03 -12.18 20.56
N LEU A 293 -9.58 -12.60 19.41
CA LEU A 293 -9.81 -14.00 19.08
C LEU A 293 -8.59 -14.68 18.42
N GLY A 294 -7.52 -13.94 18.13
CA GLY A 294 -6.33 -14.45 17.40
C GLY A 294 -6.61 -14.73 15.92
N LEU A 295 -7.68 -14.15 15.36
CA LEU A 295 -8.06 -14.32 13.95
C LEU A 295 -7.27 -13.44 13.00
N ASP A 296 -6.48 -12.52 13.52
CA ASP A 296 -5.52 -11.69 12.80
C ASP A 296 -4.15 -12.37 12.60
N SER A 297 -3.92 -13.53 13.22
CA SER A 297 -2.65 -14.24 13.15
C SER A 297 -2.42 -14.88 11.78
N THR A 298 -1.18 -14.76 11.30
CA THR A 298 -0.68 -15.50 10.12
C THR A 298 -0.08 -16.86 10.49
N ASP A 299 0.15 -17.13 11.78
CA ASP A 299 0.70 -18.39 12.25
C ASP A 299 -0.30 -19.52 12.00
N PRO A 300 0.10 -20.62 11.30
CA PRO A 300 -0.82 -21.67 10.96
C PRO A 300 -1.32 -22.43 12.19
N VAL A 301 -2.63 -22.69 12.23
CA VAL A 301 -3.27 -23.57 13.21
C VAL A 301 -3.76 -24.84 12.56
N THR A 302 -3.74 -25.97 13.27
CA THR A 302 -4.23 -27.24 12.73
C THR A 302 -5.72 -27.39 12.94
N VAL A 303 -6.50 -27.42 11.87
CA VAL A 303 -7.95 -27.67 11.90
C VAL A 303 -8.23 -28.97 11.17
N LYS A 304 -8.70 -29.99 11.86
CA LYS A 304 -9.00 -31.33 11.31
C LYS A 304 -7.85 -31.93 10.46
N GLY A 305 -6.60 -31.66 10.87
CA GLY A 305 -5.41 -32.16 10.19
C GLY A 305 -4.92 -31.31 9.01
N VAL A 306 -5.55 -30.17 8.72
CA VAL A 306 -5.12 -29.19 7.71
C VAL A 306 -4.53 -27.98 8.43
N GLN A 307 -3.40 -27.51 7.95
CA GLN A 307 -2.81 -26.23 8.41
C GLN A 307 -3.51 -25.07 7.71
N VAL A 308 -4.01 -24.13 8.48
CA VAL A 308 -4.70 -22.94 7.97
C VAL A 308 -4.23 -21.71 8.75
N SER A 309 -3.96 -20.61 8.04
CA SER A 309 -3.75 -19.30 8.65
C SER A 309 -5.11 -18.70 9.05
N PRO A 310 -5.32 -18.30 10.31
CA PRO A 310 -6.58 -17.67 10.73
C PRO A 310 -6.93 -16.45 9.89
N ARG A 311 -5.96 -15.56 9.62
CA ARG A 311 -6.14 -14.36 8.79
C ARG A 311 -6.58 -14.69 7.37
N ASP A 312 -6.01 -15.72 6.76
CA ASP A 312 -6.39 -16.14 5.41
C ASP A 312 -7.85 -16.65 5.36
N VAL A 313 -8.32 -17.31 6.43
CA VAL A 313 -9.72 -17.71 6.53
C VAL A 313 -10.62 -16.49 6.63
N VAL A 314 -10.29 -15.50 7.45
CA VAL A 314 -11.05 -14.23 7.56
C VAL A 314 -11.13 -13.55 6.20
N ALA A 315 -9.99 -13.39 5.51
CA ALA A 315 -9.95 -12.76 4.19
C ALA A 315 -10.77 -13.54 3.13
N ALA A 316 -10.76 -14.86 3.19
CA ALA A 316 -11.44 -15.71 2.21
C ALA A 316 -12.97 -15.77 2.38
N VAL A 317 -13.52 -15.51 3.56
CA VAL A 317 -14.97 -15.55 3.81
C VAL A 317 -15.67 -14.21 3.58
N LEU A 318 -14.91 -13.12 3.47
CA LEU A 318 -15.46 -11.80 3.19
C LEU A 318 -15.71 -11.58 1.69
N PRO A 319 -16.62 -10.68 1.30
CA PRO A 319 -16.84 -10.35 -0.09
C PRO A 319 -15.58 -9.88 -0.79
N ASP A 320 -15.35 -10.34 -2.03
CA ASP A 320 -14.25 -9.86 -2.86
C ASP A 320 -14.46 -8.37 -3.19
N PRO A 321 -13.54 -7.47 -2.82
CA PRO A 321 -13.64 -6.04 -3.10
C PRO A 321 -13.89 -5.72 -4.58
N ALA A 322 -13.39 -6.54 -5.52
CA ALA A 322 -13.64 -6.37 -6.94
C ALA A 322 -15.13 -6.47 -7.33
N THR A 323 -15.94 -7.10 -6.49
CA THR A 323 -17.39 -7.32 -6.76
C THR A 323 -18.30 -6.29 -6.11
N ILE A 324 -17.81 -5.51 -5.15
CA ILE A 324 -18.63 -4.57 -4.37
C ILE A 324 -18.67 -3.15 -4.95
N GLY A 325 -17.73 -2.78 -5.80
CA GLY A 325 -17.62 -1.41 -6.34
C GLY A 325 -18.94 -0.82 -6.87
N PRO A 326 -19.75 -1.54 -7.67
CA PRO A 326 -21.05 -1.03 -8.14
C PRO A 326 -22.08 -0.79 -7.04
N ARG A 327 -21.83 -1.30 -5.83
CA ARG A 327 -22.73 -1.23 -4.66
C ARG A 327 -22.20 -0.30 -3.57
N MET A 328 -21.12 0.43 -3.87
CA MET A 328 -20.54 1.43 -2.98
C MET A 328 -21.14 2.81 -3.30
N GLU A 329 -21.60 3.48 -2.27
CA GLU A 329 -22.10 4.86 -2.32
C GLU A 329 -21.28 5.71 -1.38
N GLY A 330 -21.04 6.98 -1.72
CA GLY A 330 -20.27 7.91 -0.90
C GLY A 330 -18.97 8.35 -1.55
N LYS A 331 -18.08 8.86 -0.75
CA LYS A 331 -16.77 9.39 -1.17
C LYS A 331 -15.67 8.91 -0.24
N THR A 332 -14.48 8.77 -0.78
CA THR A 332 -13.22 8.62 -0.04
C THR A 332 -12.31 9.80 -0.34
N CYS A 333 -11.49 10.16 0.61
CA CYS A 333 -10.46 11.18 0.48
C CYS A 333 -9.20 10.70 1.18
N ALA A 334 -8.14 10.54 0.43
CA ALA A 334 -6.78 10.42 0.95
C ALA A 334 -6.03 11.71 0.61
N GLY A 335 -5.42 12.33 1.58
CA GLY A 335 -4.80 13.63 1.39
C GLY A 335 -3.67 13.92 2.35
N LEU A 336 -2.79 14.82 1.93
CA LEU A 336 -1.73 15.34 2.76
C LEU A 336 -2.21 16.63 3.46
N TRP A 337 -2.23 16.61 4.78
CA TRP A 337 -2.43 17.76 5.63
C TRP A 337 -1.08 18.27 6.12
N VAL A 338 -0.79 19.54 5.86
CA VAL A 338 0.50 20.15 6.19
C VAL A 338 0.30 21.35 7.08
N THR A 339 1.00 21.41 8.20
CA THR A 339 1.06 22.60 9.06
C THR A 339 2.47 23.16 9.12
N GLY A 340 2.57 24.47 9.36
CA GLY A 340 3.86 25.13 9.48
C GLY A 340 3.82 26.60 9.09
N THR A 341 4.95 27.12 8.64
CA THR A 341 5.10 28.49 8.16
C THR A 341 5.18 28.52 6.63
N GLY A 342 4.27 29.23 5.99
CA GLY A 342 4.29 29.42 4.54
C GLY A 342 5.49 30.24 4.07
N LYS A 343 5.80 30.20 2.77
CA LYS A 343 6.86 31.03 2.15
C LYS A 343 6.60 32.54 2.24
N ASP A 344 5.35 32.91 2.49
CA ASP A 344 4.94 34.28 2.81
C ASP A 344 5.14 34.68 4.30
N GLY A 345 5.66 33.76 5.11
CA GLY A 345 5.90 33.95 6.56
C GLY A 345 4.65 33.80 7.43
N MET A 346 3.51 33.39 6.88
CA MET A 346 2.27 33.21 7.64
C MET A 346 2.10 31.77 8.09
N PRO A 347 1.53 31.53 9.30
CA PRO A 347 1.15 30.18 9.72
C PRO A 347 0.09 29.59 8.78
N ARG A 348 0.20 28.34 8.54
CA ARG A 348 -0.76 27.57 7.73
C ARG A 348 -1.00 26.20 8.32
#